data_54f4d285bd78eebf31b911228b53e705
#
_entry.id   54f4d285bd78eebf31b911228b53e705
#
_cell.length_a   1.000
_cell.length_b   1.000
_cell.length_c   1.000
_cell.angle_alpha   90.00
_cell.angle_beta   90.00
_cell.angle_gamma   90.00
#
_symmetry.space_group_name_H-M   'P 1'
#
loop_
_entity.id
_entity.type
_entity.pdbx_description
1 polymer ?
#
loop_
_entity_poly.entity_id
_entity_poly.type
_entity_poly.pdbx_seq_one_letter_code
_entity_poly.pdbx_strand_id
1 'polypeptide(L)'
;CIFCPVTTQAAGLYSKYSVLIDSDSGRILSGSNETTAVSMASTTKIMTLIIALENCDKNFVVTTSAYAASMPDVQLNAITGEQFVLDDLYYSLMLESHNDSAVIIAENVAYYLLCKNPALRSETPFISNYNYDSSFLSEIDREQSEKLVYIFTDLMNEKADDILLSDTYYITPNGLDAEDDYNFHHTTAYDLAKTMAYCINNDEFLRITQTVSKTFSDTTGKHTYQLNNKNRLLNPENGVISGKTGFTNKAGYCYVCAYKDNDRTLCIALLACGWPPNKNYKWSDANYLIALGKKYNKQKYFNCEYTFYIPVSKGKYSFCELIPDSAVEF
;
A
#
# COMPACT_ATOMS: atom_id res chain seq x y z
N CYS A 1 -34.70 -6.36 6.70
CA CYS A 1 -34.31 -5.24 7.57
C CYS A 1 -33.05 -4.61 6.99
N ILE A 2 -33.19 -3.38 6.50
CA ILE A 2 -32.04 -2.58 6.03
C ILE A 2 -31.32 -2.12 7.30
N PHE A 3 -30.18 -2.74 7.61
CA PHE A 3 -29.30 -2.21 8.64
C PHE A 3 -28.64 -0.93 8.09
N CYS A 4 -29.12 0.20 8.53
CA CYS A 4 -28.41 1.45 8.38
C CYS A 4 -27.18 1.38 9.29
N PRO A 5 -25.94 1.46 8.79
CA PRO A 5 -24.77 1.53 9.67
C PRO A 5 -24.90 2.83 10.48
N VAL A 6 -24.99 2.71 11.80
CA VAL A 6 -24.82 3.88 12.68
C VAL A 6 -23.35 4.25 12.64
N THR A 7 -22.97 5.05 11.65
CA THR A 7 -21.67 5.69 11.64
C THR A 7 -21.66 6.73 12.75
N THR A 8 -21.05 6.40 13.88
CA THR A 8 -20.76 7.41 14.91
C THR A 8 -19.65 8.30 14.34
N GLN A 9 -20.04 9.52 13.95
CA GLN A 9 -19.08 10.53 13.55
C GLN A 9 -18.13 10.78 14.72
N ALA A 10 -16.84 10.53 14.53
CA ALA A 10 -15.82 10.83 15.53
C ALA A 10 -15.67 12.36 15.63
N ALA A 11 -16.39 12.97 16.58
CA ALA A 11 -16.30 14.40 16.81
C ALA A 11 -14.90 14.76 17.35
N GLY A 12 -14.19 15.65 16.64
CA GLY A 12 -12.96 16.27 17.11
C GLY A 12 -11.64 15.70 16.58
N LEU A 13 -11.63 14.93 15.47
CA LEU A 13 -10.39 14.56 14.80
C LEU A 13 -9.81 15.72 14.00
N TYR A 14 -8.47 15.77 13.90
CA TYR A 14 -7.74 16.72 13.06
C TYR A 14 -7.74 16.29 11.58
N SER A 15 -7.84 14.99 11.32
CA SER A 15 -7.94 14.43 9.96
C SER A 15 -9.28 14.80 9.33
N LYS A 16 -9.23 15.25 8.07
CA LYS A 16 -10.44 15.55 7.29
C LYS A 16 -11.14 14.30 6.80
N TYR A 17 -10.38 13.23 6.55
CA TYR A 17 -10.84 11.96 6.04
C TYR A 17 -10.25 10.87 6.93
N SER A 18 -11.09 10.06 7.52
CA SER A 18 -10.64 9.07 8.50
C SER A 18 -11.56 7.85 8.52
N VAL A 19 -10.96 6.71 8.83
CA VAL A 19 -11.73 5.49 9.06
C VAL A 19 -11.02 4.62 10.10
N LEU A 20 -11.84 3.89 10.83
CA LEU A 20 -11.49 2.74 11.66
C LEU A 20 -12.32 1.57 11.16
N ILE A 21 -11.65 0.50 10.72
CA ILE A 21 -12.31 -0.74 10.31
C ILE A 21 -11.85 -1.92 11.16
N ASP A 22 -12.71 -2.91 11.25
CA ASP A 22 -12.34 -4.26 11.62
C ASP A 22 -11.64 -4.91 10.41
N SER A 23 -10.43 -5.44 10.60
CA SER A 23 -9.58 -5.93 9.51
C SER A 23 -10.15 -7.18 8.84
N ASP A 24 -10.78 -8.07 9.61
CA ASP A 24 -11.22 -9.37 9.12
C ASP A 24 -12.49 -9.25 8.27
N SER A 25 -13.39 -8.34 8.66
CA SER A 25 -14.67 -8.15 7.98
C SER A 25 -14.73 -6.96 7.05
N GLY A 26 -13.79 -6.03 7.14
CA GLY A 26 -13.84 -4.74 6.45
C GLY A 26 -14.91 -3.79 6.99
N ARG A 27 -15.59 -4.14 8.08
CA ARG A 27 -16.67 -3.34 8.66
C ARG A 27 -16.16 -2.01 9.19
N ILE A 28 -16.80 -0.91 8.79
CA ILE A 28 -16.53 0.41 9.33
C ILE A 28 -17.10 0.52 10.75
N LEU A 29 -16.22 0.79 11.71
CA LEU A 29 -16.57 1.01 13.11
C LEU A 29 -16.73 2.50 13.40
N SER A 30 -15.97 3.35 12.73
CA SER A 30 -16.06 4.80 12.79
C SER A 30 -15.47 5.39 11.51
N GLY A 31 -16.05 6.45 10.99
CA GLY A 31 -15.57 7.12 9.79
C GLY A 31 -15.98 8.59 9.71
N SER A 32 -15.25 9.35 8.94
CA SER A 32 -15.56 10.72 8.56
C SER A 32 -15.05 10.98 7.16
N ASN A 33 -15.95 11.26 6.20
CA ASN A 33 -15.63 11.41 4.77
C ASN A 33 -14.77 10.24 4.22
N GLU A 34 -14.98 9.06 4.75
CA GLU A 34 -14.12 7.88 4.57
C GLU A 34 -14.07 7.37 3.13
N THR A 35 -15.05 7.70 2.31
CA THR A 35 -15.15 7.30 0.90
C THR A 35 -14.81 8.43 -0.07
N THR A 36 -14.32 9.57 0.42
CA THR A 36 -13.93 10.68 -0.46
C THR A 36 -12.54 10.45 -1.04
N ALA A 37 -12.42 10.50 -2.37
CA ALA A 37 -11.16 10.36 -3.09
C ALA A 37 -10.26 11.59 -2.87
N VAL A 38 -9.04 11.37 -2.38
CA VAL A 38 -8.05 12.41 -2.08
C VAL A 38 -6.62 11.94 -2.29
N SER A 39 -5.68 12.87 -2.44
CA SER A 39 -4.24 12.56 -2.50
C SER A 39 -3.79 11.82 -1.25
N MET A 40 -2.98 10.77 -1.43
CA MET A 40 -2.59 9.84 -0.36
C MET A 40 -1.12 9.94 0.05
N ALA A 41 -0.31 10.70 -0.69
CA ALA A 41 1.13 10.80 -0.45
C ALA A 41 1.82 9.43 -0.36
N SER A 42 2.90 9.32 0.39
CA SER A 42 3.70 8.08 0.53
C SER A 42 2.99 6.90 1.22
N THR A 43 1.70 6.99 1.57
CA THR A 43 0.95 5.78 1.94
C THR A 43 0.77 4.83 0.75
N THR A 44 0.90 5.33 -0.48
CA THR A 44 1.05 4.59 -1.74
C THR A 44 2.05 3.44 -1.66
N LYS A 45 3.16 3.65 -0.95
CA LYS A 45 4.29 2.70 -0.87
C LYS A 45 3.92 1.35 -0.24
N ILE A 46 2.77 1.27 0.43
CA ILE A 46 2.19 0.00 0.90
C ILE A 46 1.86 -0.90 -0.30
N MET A 47 1.18 -0.33 -1.30
CA MET A 47 0.85 -1.06 -2.53
C MET A 47 2.11 -1.39 -3.34
N THR A 48 3.06 -0.47 -3.42
CA THR A 48 4.36 -0.71 -4.07
C THR A 48 5.09 -1.91 -3.45
N LEU A 49 5.12 -2.00 -2.12
CA LEU A 49 5.75 -3.11 -1.43
C LEU A 49 5.03 -4.42 -1.70
N ILE A 50 3.69 -4.46 -1.57
CA ILE A 50 2.96 -5.73 -1.72
C ILE A 50 3.04 -6.27 -3.15
N ILE A 51 2.97 -5.41 -4.18
CA ILE A 51 3.17 -5.81 -5.58
C ILE A 51 4.56 -6.43 -5.77
N ALA A 52 5.60 -5.82 -5.22
CA ALA A 52 6.95 -6.34 -5.34
C ALA A 52 7.12 -7.70 -4.63
N LEU A 53 6.58 -7.84 -3.42
CA LEU A 53 6.62 -9.08 -2.63
C LEU A 53 5.88 -10.24 -3.30
N GLU A 54 4.78 -9.96 -3.98
CA GLU A 54 3.98 -10.98 -4.66
C GLU A 54 4.55 -11.43 -6.01
N ASN A 55 5.39 -10.60 -6.64
CA ASN A 55 5.83 -10.82 -8.01
C ASN A 55 7.32 -11.13 -8.17
N CYS A 56 8.17 -10.85 -7.17
CA CYS A 56 9.61 -11.01 -7.29
C CYS A 56 10.23 -11.73 -6.09
N ASP A 57 11.32 -12.47 -6.34
CA ASP A 57 12.17 -12.96 -5.27
C ASP A 57 12.93 -11.78 -4.63
N LYS A 58 12.83 -11.65 -3.33
CA LYS A 58 13.48 -10.61 -2.54
C LYS A 58 15.01 -10.58 -2.65
N ASN A 59 15.62 -11.70 -3.07
CA ASN A 59 17.07 -11.80 -3.22
C ASN A 59 17.59 -11.27 -4.57
N PHE A 60 16.71 -10.78 -5.45
CA PHE A 60 17.15 -10.20 -6.71
C PHE A 60 18.06 -9.01 -6.51
N VAL A 61 19.05 -8.90 -7.38
CA VAL A 61 19.82 -7.68 -7.53
C VAL A 61 19.07 -6.75 -8.46
N VAL A 62 18.89 -5.51 -8.01
CA VAL A 62 18.21 -4.44 -8.73
C VAL A 62 19.18 -3.29 -8.99
N THR A 63 19.00 -2.57 -10.08
CA THR A 63 19.89 -1.49 -10.50
C THR A 63 19.15 -0.16 -10.57
N THR A 64 19.79 0.89 -10.10
CA THR A 64 19.27 2.26 -10.13
C THR A 64 19.39 2.85 -11.52
N SER A 65 18.28 3.29 -12.12
CA SER A 65 18.25 4.07 -13.36
C SER A 65 18.61 5.54 -13.11
N ALA A 66 18.91 6.28 -14.18
CA ALA A 66 19.08 7.73 -14.09
C ALA A 66 17.79 8.44 -13.66
N TYR A 67 16.64 7.94 -14.06
CA TYR A 67 15.33 8.48 -13.66
C TYR A 67 15.07 8.26 -12.17
N ALA A 68 15.25 7.05 -11.64
CA ALA A 68 15.11 6.77 -10.23
C ALA A 68 16.05 7.63 -9.36
N ALA A 69 17.32 7.78 -9.75
CA ALA A 69 18.28 8.63 -9.07
C ALA A 69 17.90 10.12 -9.08
N SER A 70 17.05 10.56 -10.02
CA SER A 70 16.59 11.96 -10.13
C SER A 70 15.34 12.27 -9.29
N MET A 71 14.79 11.29 -8.57
CA MET A 71 13.57 11.52 -7.78
C MET A 71 13.78 12.60 -6.71
N PRO A 72 12.77 13.44 -6.44
CA PRO A 72 12.89 14.44 -5.40
C PRO A 72 12.87 13.82 -3.98
N ASP A 73 13.28 14.61 -3.00
CA ASP A 73 13.23 14.24 -1.59
C ASP A 73 11.84 13.73 -1.13
N VAL A 74 11.84 12.74 -0.26
CA VAL A 74 12.89 12.10 0.54
C VAL A 74 13.58 11.00 -0.29
N GLN A 75 14.91 10.89 -0.24
CA GLN A 75 15.70 9.97 -1.06
C GLN A 75 16.65 9.12 -0.21
N LEU A 76 16.95 7.91 -0.71
CA LEU A 76 18.10 7.12 -0.31
C LEU A 76 19.41 7.79 -0.81
N ASN A 77 19.31 8.60 -1.86
CA ASN A 77 20.38 9.17 -2.65
C ASN A 77 21.18 8.11 -3.42
N ALA A 78 20.48 7.11 -3.93
CA ALA A 78 21.06 6.11 -4.82
C ALA A 78 21.57 6.76 -6.12
N ILE A 79 22.74 6.34 -6.59
CA ILE A 79 23.31 6.85 -7.82
C ILE A 79 23.05 5.92 -9.00
N THR A 80 23.00 6.47 -10.21
CA THR A 80 22.79 5.68 -11.45
C THR A 80 23.80 4.53 -11.54
N GLY A 81 23.32 3.32 -11.81
CA GLY A 81 24.13 2.10 -11.90
C GLY A 81 24.43 1.45 -10.54
N GLU A 82 24.07 2.08 -9.43
CA GLU A 82 24.22 1.46 -8.11
C GLU A 82 23.25 0.29 -7.96
N GLN A 83 23.75 -0.80 -7.38
CA GLN A 83 23.01 -2.04 -7.27
C GLN A 83 22.73 -2.41 -5.81
N PHE A 84 21.54 -2.94 -5.58
CA PHE A 84 21.07 -3.35 -4.27
C PHE A 84 20.45 -4.75 -4.32
N VAL A 85 20.41 -5.44 -3.18
CA VAL A 85 19.48 -6.54 -2.99
C VAL A 85 18.07 -5.96 -2.81
N LEU A 86 17.10 -6.49 -3.53
CA LEU A 86 15.72 -5.97 -3.53
C LEU A 86 15.13 -5.90 -2.11
N ASP A 87 15.40 -6.90 -1.27
CA ASP A 87 14.96 -6.92 0.15
C ASP A 87 15.43 -5.67 0.93
N ASP A 88 16.64 -5.21 0.71
CA ASP A 88 17.17 -4.02 1.39
C ASP A 88 16.43 -2.74 1.00
N LEU A 89 16.01 -2.63 -0.27
CA LEU A 89 15.20 -1.50 -0.72
C LEU A 89 13.77 -1.53 -0.17
N TYR A 90 13.22 -2.68 0.20
CA TYR A 90 11.94 -2.75 0.89
C TYR A 90 11.96 -2.03 2.23
N TYR A 91 13.07 -2.14 2.98
CA TYR A 91 13.26 -1.37 4.22
C TYR A 91 13.41 0.13 3.93
N SER A 92 14.17 0.49 2.90
CA SER A 92 14.32 1.88 2.45
C SER A 92 12.96 2.51 2.11
N LEU A 93 12.12 1.78 1.37
CA LEU A 93 10.77 2.16 0.98
C LEU A 93 9.86 2.41 2.19
N MET A 94 9.88 1.50 3.17
CA MET A 94 8.89 1.51 4.26
C MET A 94 9.34 2.30 5.48
N LEU A 95 10.61 2.19 5.89
CA LEU A 95 11.12 2.82 7.11
C LEU A 95 11.32 4.34 6.94
N GLU A 96 12.04 4.73 5.87
CA GLU A 96 12.40 6.14 5.61
C GLU A 96 11.53 6.78 4.52
N SER A 97 10.79 5.96 3.74
CA SER A 97 9.88 6.46 2.70
C SER A 97 10.57 7.03 1.45
N HIS A 98 11.74 6.52 1.08
CA HIS A 98 12.55 7.05 -0.01
C HIS A 98 11.84 6.92 -1.36
N ASN A 99 11.84 8.00 -2.15
CA ASN A 99 11.14 8.10 -3.43
C ASN A 99 11.90 7.39 -4.56
N ASP A 100 13.23 7.51 -4.57
CA ASP A 100 14.11 6.80 -5.49
C ASP A 100 13.99 5.28 -5.31
N SER A 101 13.98 4.79 -4.07
CA SER A 101 13.78 3.36 -3.81
C SER A 101 12.47 2.82 -4.36
N ALA A 102 11.38 3.60 -4.30
CA ALA A 102 10.11 3.20 -4.87
C ALA A 102 10.18 3.06 -6.40
N VAL A 103 10.88 3.95 -7.07
CA VAL A 103 11.04 3.91 -8.53
C VAL A 103 12.01 2.80 -8.94
N ILE A 104 13.13 2.60 -8.22
CA ILE A 104 14.04 1.47 -8.46
C ILE A 104 13.27 0.14 -8.38
N ILE A 105 12.46 -0.04 -7.34
CA ILE A 105 11.63 -1.24 -7.17
C ILE A 105 10.68 -1.39 -8.36
N ALA A 106 9.96 -0.33 -8.71
CA ALA A 106 8.95 -0.37 -9.76
C ALA A 106 9.53 -0.74 -11.13
N GLU A 107 10.63 -0.09 -11.54
CA GLU A 107 11.30 -0.35 -12.80
C GLU A 107 11.84 -1.78 -12.89
N ASN A 108 12.53 -2.25 -11.84
CA ASN A 108 13.14 -3.57 -11.84
C ASN A 108 12.08 -4.68 -11.80
N VAL A 109 11.00 -4.51 -11.03
CA VAL A 109 9.89 -5.49 -10.97
C VAL A 109 9.18 -5.54 -12.32
N ALA A 110 8.84 -4.39 -12.91
CA ALA A 110 8.22 -4.34 -14.24
C ALA A 110 9.10 -5.01 -15.29
N TYR A 111 10.39 -4.69 -15.35
CA TYR A 111 11.33 -5.32 -16.27
C TYR A 111 11.43 -6.82 -16.07
N TYR A 112 11.50 -7.29 -14.83
CA TYR A 112 11.51 -8.72 -14.52
C TYR A 112 10.25 -9.43 -15.05
N LEU A 113 9.08 -8.85 -14.84
CA LEU A 113 7.81 -9.42 -15.30
C LEU A 113 7.72 -9.46 -16.83
N LEU A 114 8.20 -8.42 -17.53
CA LEU A 114 8.31 -8.39 -18.98
C LEU A 114 9.23 -9.52 -19.51
N CYS A 115 10.32 -9.80 -18.80
CA CYS A 115 11.19 -10.92 -19.15
C CYS A 115 10.48 -12.28 -19.00
N LYS A 116 9.56 -12.40 -18.04
CA LYS A 116 8.81 -13.64 -17.77
C LYS A 116 7.57 -13.81 -18.64
N ASN A 117 6.91 -12.72 -19.02
CA ASN A 117 5.65 -12.75 -19.75
C ASN A 117 5.78 -12.24 -21.20
N PRO A 118 5.82 -13.15 -22.19
CA PRO A 118 5.92 -12.76 -23.59
C PRO A 118 4.76 -11.88 -24.09
N ALA A 119 3.57 -11.99 -23.51
CA ALA A 119 2.39 -11.24 -23.94
C ALA A 119 2.53 -9.72 -23.71
N LEU A 120 3.35 -9.31 -22.74
CA LEU A 120 3.58 -7.89 -22.42
C LEU A 120 4.66 -7.23 -23.29
N ARG A 121 5.39 -7.99 -24.11
CA ARG A 121 6.58 -7.51 -24.84
C ARG A 121 6.28 -6.52 -25.96
N SER A 122 5.07 -6.56 -26.54
CA SER A 122 4.66 -5.64 -27.59
C SER A 122 4.66 -4.17 -27.15
N GLU A 123 4.55 -3.91 -25.85
CA GLU A 123 4.50 -2.57 -25.30
C GLU A 123 5.88 -1.97 -24.99
N THR A 124 6.94 -2.77 -25.07
CA THR A 124 8.30 -2.38 -24.70
C THR A 124 9.33 -2.75 -25.78
N PRO A 125 9.21 -2.18 -27.01
CA PRO A 125 10.09 -2.52 -28.13
C PRO A 125 11.57 -2.15 -27.89
N PHE A 126 11.87 -1.32 -26.90
CA PHE A 126 13.22 -0.96 -26.51
C PHE A 126 13.97 -2.07 -25.74
N ILE A 127 13.26 -3.10 -25.25
CA ILE A 127 13.88 -4.25 -24.60
C ILE A 127 14.22 -5.28 -25.69
N SER A 128 15.50 -5.35 -26.06
CA SER A 128 16.00 -6.28 -27.07
C SER A 128 16.27 -7.69 -26.54
N ASN A 129 16.56 -7.80 -25.24
CA ASN A 129 16.87 -9.05 -24.56
C ASN A 129 15.98 -9.24 -23.33
N TYR A 130 15.21 -10.31 -23.33
CA TYR A 130 14.30 -10.66 -22.26
C TYR A 130 14.88 -11.70 -21.26
N ASN A 131 16.20 -11.87 -21.24
CA ASN A 131 16.87 -12.49 -20.12
C ASN A 131 17.13 -11.40 -19.08
N TYR A 132 16.55 -11.55 -17.90
CA TYR A 132 16.66 -10.52 -16.86
C TYR A 132 18.12 -10.27 -16.48
N ASP A 133 18.57 -9.07 -16.73
CA ASP A 133 19.83 -8.49 -16.30
C ASP A 133 19.57 -7.06 -15.85
N SER A 134 19.56 -6.83 -14.54
CA SER A 134 19.20 -5.52 -13.99
C SER A 134 20.14 -4.40 -14.44
N SER A 135 21.39 -4.71 -14.86
CA SER A 135 22.35 -3.71 -15.33
C SER A 135 21.84 -2.90 -16.51
N PHE A 136 20.96 -3.48 -17.33
CA PHE A 136 20.26 -2.80 -18.41
C PHE A 136 19.59 -1.49 -17.96
N LEU A 137 19.06 -1.44 -16.73
CA LEU A 137 18.35 -0.26 -16.23
C LEU A 137 19.26 0.94 -16.00
N SER A 138 20.58 0.77 -15.93
CA SER A 138 21.52 1.89 -15.88
C SER A 138 21.69 2.61 -17.22
N GLU A 139 21.24 1.99 -18.31
CA GLU A 139 21.44 2.46 -19.69
C GLU A 139 20.16 3.05 -20.29
N ILE A 140 18.98 2.82 -19.67
CA ILE A 140 17.70 3.30 -20.19
C ILE A 140 17.55 4.82 -20.02
N ASP A 141 16.87 5.42 -20.97
CA ASP A 141 16.50 6.83 -20.90
C ASP A 141 15.24 7.06 -20.05
N ARG A 142 14.87 8.34 -19.90
CA ARG A 142 13.74 8.74 -19.07
C ARG A 142 12.41 8.18 -19.58
N GLU A 143 12.16 8.19 -20.90
CA GLU A 143 10.92 7.71 -21.49
C GLU A 143 10.75 6.20 -21.26
N GLN A 144 11.82 5.45 -21.40
CA GLN A 144 11.86 4.01 -21.12
C GLN A 144 11.60 3.71 -19.64
N SER A 145 12.19 4.49 -18.74
CA SER A 145 11.94 4.41 -17.29
C SER A 145 10.46 4.70 -16.96
N GLU A 146 9.92 5.79 -17.50
CA GLU A 146 8.51 6.16 -17.30
C GLU A 146 7.56 5.07 -17.81
N LYS A 147 7.91 4.40 -18.92
CA LYS A 147 7.13 3.26 -19.42
C LYS A 147 7.17 2.06 -18.45
N LEU A 148 8.31 1.74 -17.86
CA LEU A 148 8.41 0.67 -16.85
C LEU A 148 7.61 1.03 -15.59
N VAL A 149 7.70 2.28 -15.14
CA VAL A 149 6.90 2.78 -14.01
C VAL A 149 5.41 2.67 -14.31
N TYR A 150 4.98 3.04 -15.53
CA TYR A 150 3.58 2.90 -15.95
C TYR A 150 3.10 1.44 -15.86
N ILE A 151 3.89 0.49 -16.40
CA ILE A 151 3.56 -0.95 -16.32
C ILE A 151 3.43 -1.40 -14.84
N PHE A 152 4.30 -0.91 -13.96
CA PHE A 152 4.22 -1.23 -12.55
C PHE A 152 2.97 -0.63 -11.88
N THR A 153 2.62 0.63 -12.19
CA THR A 153 1.43 1.26 -11.62
C THR A 153 0.14 0.67 -12.18
N ASP A 154 0.16 0.12 -13.39
CA ASP A 154 -0.95 -0.65 -13.95
C ASP A 154 -1.19 -1.92 -13.10
N LEU A 155 -0.13 -2.65 -12.72
CA LEU A 155 -0.25 -3.76 -11.77
C LEU A 155 -0.78 -3.33 -10.38
N MET A 156 -0.44 -2.11 -9.93
CA MET A 156 -1.01 -1.57 -8.68
C MET A 156 -2.51 -1.32 -8.82
N ASN A 157 -2.97 -0.84 -9.98
CA ASN A 157 -4.39 -0.62 -10.27
C ASN A 157 -5.14 -1.94 -10.44
N GLU A 158 -4.57 -2.94 -11.14
CA GLU A 158 -5.12 -4.29 -11.20
C GLU A 158 -5.29 -4.90 -9.80
N LYS A 159 -4.29 -4.74 -8.94
CA LYS A 159 -4.38 -5.20 -7.54
C LYS A 159 -5.46 -4.44 -6.76
N ALA A 160 -5.62 -3.14 -7.00
CA ALA A 160 -6.68 -2.35 -6.37
C ALA A 160 -8.07 -2.90 -6.74
N ASP A 161 -8.28 -3.26 -8.00
CA ASP A 161 -9.51 -3.90 -8.46
C ASP A 161 -9.69 -5.30 -7.83
N ASP A 162 -8.64 -6.12 -7.79
CA ASP A 162 -8.67 -7.46 -7.21
C ASP A 162 -9.10 -7.48 -5.73
N ILE A 163 -8.65 -6.48 -4.95
CA ILE A 163 -9.01 -6.34 -3.54
C ILE A 163 -10.17 -5.38 -3.31
N LEU A 164 -10.89 -5.05 -4.39
CA LEU A 164 -12.13 -4.26 -4.39
C LEU A 164 -11.97 -2.85 -3.77
N LEU A 165 -10.92 -2.12 -4.16
CA LEU A 165 -10.78 -0.71 -3.85
C LEU A 165 -11.55 0.11 -4.89
N SER A 166 -12.68 0.69 -4.51
CA SER A 166 -13.61 1.29 -5.47
C SER A 166 -13.23 2.69 -5.94
N ASP A 167 -12.42 3.41 -5.15
CA ASP A 167 -12.04 4.81 -5.40
C ASP A 167 -10.54 5.02 -5.15
N THR A 168 -9.70 4.17 -5.76
CA THR A 168 -8.25 4.23 -5.66
C THR A 168 -7.64 4.15 -7.05
N TYR A 169 -6.71 5.09 -7.36
CA TYR A 169 -6.01 5.11 -8.63
C TYR A 169 -4.54 5.49 -8.45
N TYR A 170 -3.65 4.62 -8.93
CA TYR A 170 -2.20 4.77 -8.82
C TYR A 170 -1.59 5.26 -10.13
N ILE A 171 -0.83 6.36 -10.08
CA ILE A 171 -0.05 6.92 -11.21
C ILE A 171 1.45 6.87 -10.89
N THR A 172 1.81 6.92 -9.59
CA THR A 172 3.21 6.87 -9.15
C THR A 172 3.42 5.80 -8.09
N PRO A 173 4.59 5.12 -8.07
CA PRO A 173 4.88 4.10 -7.06
C PRO A 173 5.35 4.70 -5.72
N ASN A 174 5.71 5.99 -5.70
CA ASN A 174 6.24 6.69 -4.53
C ASN A 174 5.21 7.55 -3.79
N GLY A 175 4.07 7.87 -4.44
CA GLY A 175 3.00 8.70 -3.88
C GLY A 175 3.22 10.20 -4.04
N LEU A 176 4.06 10.62 -4.96
CA LEU A 176 4.09 11.99 -5.43
C LEU A 176 2.78 12.30 -6.16
N ASP A 177 2.28 13.52 -5.97
CA ASP A 177 1.07 13.97 -6.61
C ASP A 177 1.24 13.96 -8.14
N ALA A 178 0.31 13.34 -8.85
CA ALA A 178 0.28 13.22 -10.30
C ALA A 178 -1.15 13.19 -10.82
N GLU A 179 -1.30 13.55 -12.10
CA GLU A 179 -2.56 13.51 -12.84
C GLU A 179 -2.26 13.00 -14.25
N ASP A 180 -3.15 12.23 -14.83
CA ASP A 180 -3.15 11.82 -16.22
C ASP A 180 -4.46 12.23 -16.91
N ASP A 181 -4.69 11.77 -18.14
CA ASP A 181 -5.88 12.10 -18.91
C ASP A 181 -7.18 11.52 -18.33
N TYR A 182 -7.08 10.59 -17.39
CA TYR A 182 -8.21 9.85 -16.83
C TYR A 182 -8.53 10.28 -15.41
N ASN A 183 -7.49 10.48 -14.57
CA ASN A 183 -7.69 10.70 -13.14
C ASN A 183 -6.47 11.35 -12.48
N PHE A 184 -6.54 11.59 -11.18
CA PHE A 184 -5.40 11.97 -10.36
C PHE A 184 -4.98 10.81 -9.44
N HIS A 185 -3.76 10.84 -8.95
CA HIS A 185 -3.24 9.85 -7.98
C HIS A 185 -3.96 9.99 -6.63
N HIS A 186 -4.85 9.04 -6.30
CA HIS A 186 -5.75 9.15 -5.15
C HIS A 186 -6.12 7.81 -4.52
N THR A 187 -6.66 7.90 -3.31
CA THR A 187 -7.38 6.84 -2.60
C THR A 187 -8.45 7.44 -1.69
N THR A 188 -9.24 6.61 -1.05
CA THR A 188 -10.10 6.98 0.08
C THR A 188 -9.50 6.48 1.40
N ALA A 189 -9.94 7.04 2.55
CA ALA A 189 -9.52 6.50 3.84
C ALA A 189 -9.94 5.03 3.99
N TYR A 190 -11.13 4.68 3.50
CA TYR A 190 -11.64 3.31 3.54
C TYR A 190 -10.81 2.34 2.71
N ASP A 191 -10.51 2.68 1.46
CA ASP A 191 -9.69 1.85 0.59
C ASP A 191 -8.26 1.69 1.11
N LEU A 192 -7.68 2.76 1.67
CA LEU A 192 -6.35 2.70 2.28
C LEU A 192 -6.32 1.78 3.51
N ALA A 193 -7.37 1.79 4.34
CA ALA A 193 -7.48 0.86 5.46
C ALA A 193 -7.66 -0.59 5.00
N LYS A 194 -8.43 -0.85 3.92
CA LYS A 194 -8.55 -2.15 3.27
C LYS A 194 -7.22 -2.63 2.70
N THR A 195 -6.47 -1.74 2.06
CA THR A 195 -5.11 -2.06 1.57
C THR A 195 -4.21 -2.53 2.72
N MET A 196 -4.24 -1.83 3.87
CA MET A 196 -3.49 -2.25 5.04
C MET A 196 -3.98 -3.61 5.56
N ALA A 197 -5.31 -3.82 5.63
CA ALA A 197 -5.90 -5.09 6.06
C ALA A 197 -5.50 -6.27 5.18
N TYR A 198 -5.38 -6.05 3.87
CA TYR A 198 -4.84 -7.05 2.94
C TYR A 198 -3.35 -7.35 3.21
N CYS A 199 -2.54 -6.31 3.30
CA CYS A 199 -1.08 -6.42 3.39
C CYS A 199 -0.60 -7.09 4.68
N ILE A 200 -1.27 -6.89 5.81
CA ILE A 200 -0.87 -7.49 7.10
C ILE A 200 -1.06 -9.02 7.16
N ASN A 201 -1.71 -9.64 6.18
CA ASN A 201 -1.77 -11.08 6.02
C ASN A 201 -0.51 -11.67 5.35
N ASN A 202 0.41 -10.82 4.90
CA ASN A 202 1.69 -11.23 4.33
C ASN A 202 2.79 -11.10 5.39
N ASP A 203 3.39 -12.22 5.78
CA ASP A 203 4.42 -12.27 6.83
C ASP A 203 5.68 -11.46 6.46
N GLU A 204 6.06 -11.42 5.18
CA GLU A 204 7.19 -10.62 4.71
C GLU A 204 6.90 -9.12 4.80
N PHE A 205 5.67 -8.70 4.51
CA PHE A 205 5.23 -7.33 4.72
C PHE A 205 5.35 -6.93 6.20
N LEU A 206 4.89 -7.78 7.12
CA LEU A 206 5.02 -7.54 8.56
C LEU A 206 6.48 -7.53 9.00
N ARG A 207 7.31 -8.45 8.54
CA ARG A 207 8.76 -8.50 8.83
C ARG A 207 9.43 -7.16 8.52
N ILE A 208 9.11 -6.57 7.37
CA ILE A 208 9.69 -5.30 6.93
C ILE A 208 9.14 -4.14 7.78
N THR A 209 7.81 -4.04 7.89
CA THR A 209 7.16 -2.87 8.51
C THR A 209 7.31 -2.82 10.03
N GLN A 210 7.57 -3.96 10.69
CA GLN A 210 7.86 -4.05 12.12
C GLN A 210 9.32 -3.77 12.47
N THR A 211 10.20 -3.67 11.48
CA THR A 211 11.61 -3.38 11.72
C THR A 211 11.78 -1.93 12.19
N VAL A 212 12.47 -1.75 13.32
CA VAL A 212 12.74 -0.44 13.92
C VAL A 212 13.86 0.29 13.20
N SER A 213 14.94 -0.44 12.89
CA SER A 213 16.10 0.08 12.17
C SER A 213 16.76 -1.01 11.33
N LYS A 214 17.38 -0.62 10.25
CA LYS A 214 18.12 -1.53 9.34
C LYS A 214 19.36 -0.81 8.84
N THR A 215 20.46 -1.52 8.78
CA THR A 215 21.67 -1.09 8.07
C THR A 215 21.94 -2.07 6.95
N PHE A 216 22.25 -1.57 5.76
CA PHE A 216 22.61 -2.36 4.59
C PHE A 216 23.62 -1.60 3.72
N SER A 217 24.21 -2.27 2.76
CA SER A 217 25.13 -1.66 1.79
C SER A 217 24.69 -1.97 0.38
N ASP A 218 25.16 -1.18 -0.58
CA ASP A 218 25.12 -1.54 -1.98
C ASP A 218 25.82 -2.89 -2.22
N THR A 219 25.64 -3.53 -3.35
CA THR A 219 26.24 -4.84 -3.65
C THR A 219 27.75 -4.83 -3.68
N THR A 220 28.38 -3.66 -3.82
CA THR A 220 29.84 -3.49 -3.81
C THR A 220 30.41 -3.24 -2.42
N GLY A 221 29.57 -2.93 -1.44
CA GLY A 221 29.95 -2.55 -0.08
C GLY A 221 30.60 -1.16 0.03
N LYS A 222 30.53 -0.34 -1.01
CA LYS A 222 31.11 1.01 -1.02
C LYS A 222 30.26 2.03 -0.26
N HIS A 223 28.94 1.91 -0.40
CA HIS A 223 28.01 2.79 0.28
C HIS A 223 27.20 1.99 1.31
N THR A 224 27.10 2.54 2.51
CA THR A 224 26.33 1.95 3.60
C THR A 224 25.24 2.91 4.04
N TYR A 225 24.04 2.38 4.20
CA TYR A 225 22.81 3.13 4.51
C TYR A 225 22.27 2.69 5.87
N GLN A 226 21.89 3.66 6.68
CA GLN A 226 21.27 3.40 7.97
C GLN A 226 19.83 3.97 7.95
N LEU A 227 18.86 3.12 8.23
CA LEU A 227 17.44 3.44 8.19
C LEU A 227 16.83 3.37 9.58
N ASN A 228 15.87 4.27 9.83
CA ASN A 228 15.07 4.28 11.06
C ASN A 228 13.58 4.40 10.73
N ASN A 229 12.76 3.58 11.35
CA ASN A 229 11.33 3.58 11.09
C ASN A 229 10.66 4.88 11.55
N LYS A 230 10.00 5.58 10.63
CA LYS A 230 9.28 6.83 10.92
C LYS A 230 7.91 6.62 11.58
N ASN A 231 7.45 5.38 11.72
CA ASN A 231 6.22 5.07 12.43
C ASN A 231 6.44 5.15 13.95
N ARG A 232 6.11 6.30 14.53
CA ARG A 232 6.31 6.55 15.96
C ARG A 232 5.39 5.73 16.88
N LEU A 233 4.30 5.18 16.34
CA LEU A 233 3.38 4.32 17.09
C LEU A 233 3.75 2.84 16.99
N LEU A 234 4.75 2.50 16.16
CA LEU A 234 5.17 1.11 16.02
C LEU A 234 5.60 0.55 17.36
N ASN A 235 4.80 -0.34 17.88
CA ASN A 235 5.08 -1.10 19.10
C ASN A 235 4.22 -2.38 19.06
N PRO A 236 4.74 -3.47 18.49
CA PRO A 236 4.00 -4.72 18.39
C PRO A 236 3.54 -5.29 19.72
N GLU A 237 4.29 -5.04 20.82
CA GLU A 237 3.93 -5.47 22.17
C GLU A 237 2.70 -4.72 22.70
N ASN A 238 2.50 -3.46 22.27
CA ASN A 238 1.33 -2.64 22.62
C ASN A 238 0.24 -2.65 21.55
N GLY A 239 0.41 -3.48 20.52
CA GLY A 239 -0.60 -3.78 19.51
C GLY A 239 -0.46 -3.06 18.17
N VAL A 240 0.31 -1.97 18.02
CA VAL A 240 0.55 -1.38 16.70
C VAL A 240 1.59 -2.22 15.94
N ILE A 241 1.10 -3.06 15.02
CA ILE A 241 1.91 -4.07 14.32
C ILE A 241 2.45 -3.62 12.98
N SER A 242 1.91 -2.55 12.38
CA SER A 242 2.36 -2.02 11.09
C SER A 242 1.87 -0.59 10.92
N GLY A 243 2.45 0.15 9.98
CA GLY A 243 1.96 1.46 9.58
C GLY A 243 2.88 2.21 8.63
N LYS A 244 2.29 3.19 7.93
CA LYS A 244 3.01 4.05 6.98
C LYS A 244 2.54 5.49 7.09
N THR A 245 3.50 6.41 7.09
CA THR A 245 3.25 7.86 7.03
C THR A 245 3.37 8.38 5.60
N GLY A 246 2.68 9.49 5.32
CA GLY A 246 2.80 10.23 4.08
C GLY A 246 2.68 11.74 4.30
N PHE A 247 3.25 12.52 3.39
CA PHE A 247 3.06 13.95 3.30
C PHE A 247 3.39 14.45 1.90
N THR A 248 2.48 15.21 1.31
CA THR A 248 2.74 16.17 0.23
C THR A 248 2.00 17.45 0.56
N ASN A 249 2.31 18.54 -0.15
CA ASN A 249 1.60 19.79 0.06
C ASN A 249 0.10 19.67 -0.26
N LYS A 250 -0.26 18.85 -1.27
CA LYS A 250 -1.66 18.58 -1.67
C LYS A 250 -2.36 17.67 -0.67
N ALA A 251 -1.72 16.57 -0.27
CA ALA A 251 -2.32 15.56 0.61
C ALA A 251 -2.40 15.99 2.10
N GLY A 252 -1.50 16.84 2.57
CA GLY A 252 -1.28 17.04 4.01
C GLY A 252 -0.65 15.81 4.67
N TYR A 253 -0.66 15.76 6.00
CA TYR A 253 -0.18 14.59 6.72
C TYR A 253 -1.16 13.42 6.59
N CYS A 254 -0.65 12.27 6.16
CA CYS A 254 -1.37 11.01 6.03
C CYS A 254 -0.74 9.95 6.94
N TYR A 255 -1.56 9.04 7.42
CA TYR A 255 -1.11 7.89 8.20
C TYR A 255 -2.09 6.74 8.08
N VAL A 256 -1.56 5.54 7.96
CA VAL A 256 -2.34 4.30 8.06
C VAL A 256 -1.61 3.34 8.98
N CYS A 257 -2.34 2.60 9.80
CA CYS A 257 -1.76 1.59 10.67
C CYS A 257 -2.71 0.42 10.92
N ALA A 258 -2.11 -0.71 11.32
CA ALA A 258 -2.80 -1.86 11.84
C ALA A 258 -2.52 -2.00 13.35
N TYR A 259 -3.58 -2.20 14.11
CA TYR A 259 -3.55 -2.43 15.55
C TYR A 259 -4.17 -3.78 15.87
N LYS A 260 -3.41 -4.65 16.55
CA LYS A 260 -3.85 -5.98 16.98
C LYS A 260 -4.08 -6.00 18.47
N ASP A 261 -5.26 -6.49 18.88
CA ASP A 261 -5.65 -6.67 20.29
C ASP A 261 -6.27 -8.05 20.44
N ASN A 262 -5.51 -8.95 21.08
CA ASN A 262 -5.88 -10.37 21.23
C ASN A 262 -6.16 -11.04 19.87
N ASP A 263 -7.43 -11.41 19.63
CA ASP A 263 -7.92 -12.10 18.45
C ASP A 263 -8.50 -11.14 17.40
N ARG A 264 -8.32 -9.82 17.57
CA ARG A 264 -8.90 -8.79 16.68
C ARG A 264 -7.82 -7.87 16.12
N THR A 265 -7.93 -7.58 14.84
CA THR A 265 -7.09 -6.57 14.20
C THR A 265 -7.96 -5.42 13.68
N LEU A 266 -7.51 -4.20 13.94
CA LEU A 266 -8.14 -2.96 13.50
C LEU A 266 -7.21 -2.27 12.51
N CYS A 267 -7.77 -1.73 11.42
CA CYS A 267 -7.03 -0.86 10.52
C CYS A 267 -7.58 0.56 10.61
N ILE A 268 -6.66 1.53 10.72
CA ILE A 268 -6.97 2.95 10.83
C ILE A 268 -6.29 3.67 9.68
N ALA A 269 -7.04 4.49 8.94
CA ALA A 269 -6.47 5.38 7.95
C ALA A 269 -6.90 6.84 8.21
N LEU A 270 -5.94 7.75 8.09
CA LEU A 270 -6.07 9.18 8.33
C LEU A 270 -5.46 9.92 7.15
N LEU A 271 -6.26 10.71 6.44
CA LEU A 271 -5.83 11.52 5.30
C LEU A 271 -6.11 13.00 5.60
N ALA A 272 -5.29 13.88 5.04
CA ALA A 272 -5.34 15.33 5.29
C ALA A 272 -5.41 15.68 6.78
N CYS A 273 -4.53 15.06 7.58
CA CYS A 273 -4.47 15.22 9.04
C CYS A 273 -3.58 16.42 9.42
N GLY A 274 -3.90 17.58 8.90
CA GLY A 274 -3.16 18.83 9.10
C GLY A 274 -1.97 19.00 8.15
N TRP A 275 -1.38 20.20 8.22
CA TRP A 275 -0.21 20.64 7.48
C TRP A 275 0.84 21.21 8.44
N PRO A 276 2.07 21.51 7.99
CA PRO A 276 3.07 22.11 8.85
C PRO A 276 2.53 23.36 9.60
N PRO A 277 2.81 23.52 10.90
CA PRO A 277 3.73 22.70 11.72
C PRO A 277 3.10 21.48 12.41
N ASN A 278 1.88 21.09 12.11
CA ASN A 278 1.00 20.22 12.88
C ASN A 278 1.27 18.69 12.64
N LYS A 279 2.52 18.29 12.47
CA LYS A 279 2.92 16.90 12.15
C LYS A 279 2.51 15.83 13.15
N ASN A 280 2.08 16.23 14.35
CA ASN A 280 1.72 15.30 15.43
C ASN A 280 0.22 14.95 15.48
N TYR A 281 -0.63 15.66 14.76
CA TYR A 281 -2.08 15.44 14.76
C TYR A 281 -2.45 13.99 14.43
N LYS A 282 -1.80 13.39 13.43
CA LYS A 282 -2.02 12.00 13.04
C LYS A 282 -1.79 10.98 14.17
N TRP A 283 -0.86 11.27 15.08
CA TRP A 283 -0.60 10.40 16.24
C TRP A 283 -1.72 10.48 17.29
N SER A 284 -2.23 11.69 17.51
CA SER A 284 -3.38 11.92 18.40
C SER A 284 -4.63 11.25 17.88
N ASP A 285 -4.93 11.43 16.59
CA ASP A 285 -6.11 10.84 15.96
C ASP A 285 -6.04 9.31 15.92
N ALA A 286 -4.87 8.74 15.57
CA ALA A 286 -4.68 7.30 15.57
C ALA A 286 -4.89 6.69 16.97
N ASN A 287 -4.29 7.28 18.02
CA ASN A 287 -4.49 6.83 19.39
C ASN A 287 -5.95 6.92 19.83
N TYR A 288 -6.64 7.99 19.43
CA TYR A 288 -8.07 8.14 19.71
C TYR A 288 -8.89 7.03 19.05
N LEU A 289 -8.66 6.75 17.77
CA LEU A 289 -9.39 5.70 17.04
C LEU A 289 -9.05 4.29 17.56
N ILE A 290 -7.81 4.03 17.95
CA ILE A 290 -7.42 2.78 18.64
C ILE A 290 -8.22 2.64 19.95
N ALA A 291 -8.25 3.69 20.77
CA ALA A 291 -8.98 3.67 22.04
C ALA A 291 -10.49 3.51 21.82
N LEU A 292 -11.03 4.09 20.75
CA LEU A 292 -12.42 3.91 20.34
C LEU A 292 -12.67 2.46 19.91
N GLY A 293 -11.82 1.90 19.05
CA GLY A 293 -11.93 0.54 18.54
C GLY A 293 -11.94 -0.52 19.63
N LYS A 294 -11.15 -0.33 20.69
CA LYS A 294 -11.14 -1.22 21.87
C LYS A 294 -12.49 -1.30 22.60
N LYS A 295 -13.36 -0.32 22.43
CA LYS A 295 -14.68 -0.31 23.06
C LYS A 295 -15.73 -1.10 22.27
N TYR A 296 -15.46 -1.38 21.00
CA TYR A 296 -16.38 -2.19 20.20
C TYR A 296 -16.16 -3.67 20.50
N ASN A 297 -17.25 -4.39 20.80
CA ASN A 297 -17.20 -5.85 20.96
C ASN A 297 -17.28 -6.54 19.60
N LYS A 298 -16.55 -7.65 19.43
CA LYS A 298 -16.83 -8.57 18.33
C LYS A 298 -18.29 -9.02 18.43
N GLN A 299 -19.03 -8.87 17.33
CA GLN A 299 -20.38 -9.38 17.24
C GLN A 299 -20.33 -10.71 16.50
N LYS A 300 -20.83 -11.77 17.14
CA LYS A 300 -21.08 -13.04 16.46
C LYS A 300 -22.37 -12.89 15.69
N TYR A 301 -22.32 -12.98 14.38
CA TYR A 301 -23.52 -13.07 13.57
C TYR A 301 -24.06 -14.51 13.63
N PHE A 302 -25.37 -14.62 13.76
CA PHE A 302 -26.06 -15.90 13.73
C PHE A 302 -25.82 -16.63 12.41
N ASN A 303 -25.80 -17.97 12.46
CA ASN A 303 -25.88 -18.79 11.27
C ASN A 303 -27.07 -18.28 10.43
N CYS A 304 -26.77 -17.79 9.24
CA CYS A 304 -27.79 -17.43 8.30
C CYS A 304 -28.28 -18.73 7.69
N GLU A 305 -29.43 -19.23 8.16
CA GLU A 305 -30.07 -20.40 7.56
C GLU A 305 -30.75 -20.08 6.19
N TYR A 306 -30.41 -18.89 5.64
CA TYR A 306 -30.98 -18.46 4.37
C TYR A 306 -30.08 -18.90 3.21
N THR A 307 -30.68 -19.66 2.31
CA THR A 307 -30.12 -19.96 1.01
C THR A 307 -30.38 -18.79 0.07
N PHE A 308 -29.32 -18.30 -0.54
CA PHE A 308 -29.42 -17.26 -1.56
C PHE A 308 -29.43 -17.89 -2.95
N TYR A 309 -30.38 -17.49 -3.79
CA TYR A 309 -30.47 -17.91 -5.19
C TYR A 309 -29.97 -16.79 -6.09
N ILE A 310 -28.80 -17.00 -6.71
CA ILE A 310 -28.23 -16.02 -7.64
C ILE A 310 -28.54 -16.46 -9.06
N PRO A 311 -29.15 -15.58 -9.89
CA PRO A 311 -29.40 -15.90 -11.29
C PRO A 311 -28.07 -16.06 -12.05
N VAL A 312 -27.95 -17.14 -12.82
CA VAL A 312 -26.75 -17.45 -13.60
C VAL A 312 -27.05 -17.25 -15.08
N SER A 313 -26.31 -16.35 -15.73
CA SER A 313 -26.39 -16.14 -17.17
C SER A 313 -25.54 -17.19 -17.89
N LYS A 314 -26.14 -17.91 -18.88
CA LYS A 314 -25.49 -18.94 -19.70
C LYS A 314 -25.01 -20.20 -18.94
N GLY A 315 -25.53 -20.45 -17.74
CA GLY A 315 -25.26 -21.68 -16.99
C GLY A 315 -26.20 -22.83 -17.37
N LYS A 316 -25.87 -24.06 -16.93
CA LYS A 316 -26.72 -25.24 -17.08
C LYS A 316 -28.05 -25.10 -16.29
N TYR A 317 -28.02 -24.33 -15.19
CA TYR A 317 -29.13 -23.98 -14.36
C TYR A 317 -29.31 -22.47 -14.34
N SER A 318 -30.55 -22.03 -14.22
CA SER A 318 -30.90 -20.59 -14.18
C SER A 318 -30.54 -19.90 -12.85
N PHE A 319 -30.23 -20.68 -11.82
CA PHE A 319 -29.88 -20.19 -10.48
C PHE A 319 -28.70 -20.99 -9.92
N CYS A 320 -27.86 -20.33 -9.13
CA CYS A 320 -26.88 -20.94 -8.25
C CYS A 320 -27.33 -20.76 -6.81
N GLU A 321 -27.31 -21.83 -6.05
CA GLU A 321 -27.62 -21.84 -4.63
C GLU A 321 -26.34 -21.55 -3.85
N LEU A 322 -26.32 -20.46 -3.07
CA LEU A 322 -25.26 -20.13 -2.14
C LEU A 322 -25.70 -20.44 -0.72
N ILE A 323 -25.05 -21.41 -0.12
CA ILE A 323 -25.22 -21.78 1.28
C ILE A 323 -24.00 -21.26 2.03
N PRO A 324 -24.15 -20.45 3.08
CA PRO A 324 -23.02 -20.04 3.90
C PRO A 324 -22.35 -21.25 4.54
N ASP A 325 -21.03 -21.35 4.37
CA ASP A 325 -20.24 -22.53 4.80
C ASP A 325 -19.90 -22.49 6.29
N SER A 326 -20.04 -21.33 6.93
CA SER A 326 -19.78 -21.13 8.37
C SER A 326 -20.41 -19.84 8.89
N ALA A 327 -20.52 -19.73 10.22
CA ALA A 327 -20.85 -18.46 10.86
C ALA A 327 -19.74 -17.44 10.64
N VAL A 328 -20.09 -16.27 10.10
CA VAL A 328 -19.16 -15.15 9.96
C VAL A 328 -19.11 -14.40 11.28
N GLU A 329 -17.94 -14.29 11.90
CA GLU A 329 -17.69 -13.41 13.05
C GLU A 329 -17.27 -12.02 12.54
N PHE A 330 -17.90 -10.95 13.06
CA PHE A 330 -17.55 -9.56 12.75
C PHE A 330 -17.13 -8.79 13.99
#